data_9118491dfbba56d4f6567c621b751ff9
#
_entry.id   9118491dfbba56d4f6567c621b751ff9
#
_cell.length_a   1.000
_cell.length_b   1.000
_cell.length_c   1.000
_cell.angle_alpha   90.00
_cell.angle_beta   90.00
_cell.angle_gamma   90.00
#
_symmetry.space_group_name_H-M   'P 1'
#
loop_
_entity.id
_entity.type
_entity.pdbx_description
1 polymer ?
#
loop_
_entity_poly.entity_id
_entity_poly.type
_entity_poly.pdbx_seq_one_letter_code
_entity_poly.pdbx_strand_id
1 'polypeptide(L)'
;MAHNLIASDRVEGTAICRPGGDKIGVVQRLMIDKISGKVAYAVLTFGGFLHFGQKHFPVPWAALSYNAVRQAYEIDITDAQLRDAPFYVGDLEFDWGDRSREASMQKVYRTAHYWE
;
A
#
# COMPACT_ATOMS: atom_id res chain seq x y z
N MET A 1 -7.91 27.04 4.01
CA MET A 1 -6.60 26.84 4.63
C MET A 1 -6.11 25.43 4.36
N ALA A 2 -4.88 25.30 3.94
CA ALA A 2 -4.30 23.98 3.68
C ALA A 2 -3.99 23.26 5.01
N HIS A 3 -4.19 21.96 5.01
CA HIS A 3 -3.88 21.10 6.13
C HIS A 3 -3.51 19.70 5.62
N ASN A 4 -3.00 18.86 6.50
CA ASN A 4 -2.55 17.51 6.14
C ASN A 4 -3.59 16.41 6.41
N LEU A 5 -4.79 16.79 6.78
CA LEU A 5 -5.85 15.82 7.08
C LEU A 5 -6.61 15.46 5.82
N ILE A 6 -6.96 14.19 5.72
CA ILE A 6 -7.77 13.64 4.63
C ILE A 6 -8.73 12.60 5.19
N ALA A 7 -9.95 12.60 4.68
CA ALA A 7 -10.92 11.58 5.06
C ALA A 7 -10.48 10.21 4.55
N SER A 8 -10.64 9.17 5.37
CA SER A 8 -10.19 7.82 5.03
C SER A 8 -10.80 7.30 3.73
N ASP A 9 -12.08 7.62 3.49
CA ASP A 9 -12.76 7.20 2.26
C ASP A 9 -12.29 7.95 1.03
N ARG A 10 -11.55 9.06 1.20
CA ARG A 10 -10.92 9.77 0.09
C ARG A 10 -9.53 9.26 -0.22
N VAL A 11 -8.88 8.59 0.71
CA VAL A 11 -7.63 7.89 0.44
C VAL A 11 -7.88 6.73 -0.52
N GLU A 12 -9.00 6.05 -0.34
CA GLU A 12 -9.43 5.00 -1.26
C GLU A 12 -9.62 5.59 -2.67
N GLY A 13 -9.07 4.92 -3.66
CA GLY A 13 -9.10 5.36 -5.04
C GLY A 13 -8.00 6.35 -5.42
N THR A 14 -7.20 6.81 -4.45
CA THR A 14 -6.08 7.69 -4.74
C THR A 14 -5.03 6.96 -5.57
N ALA A 15 -4.48 7.64 -6.57
CA ALA A 15 -3.48 7.06 -7.45
C ALA A 15 -2.19 6.70 -6.71
N ILE A 16 -1.59 5.61 -7.15
CA ILE A 16 -0.25 5.18 -6.75
C ILE A 16 0.67 5.37 -7.95
N CYS A 17 1.76 6.09 -7.74
CA CYS A 17 2.74 6.41 -8.78
C CYS A 17 4.13 5.98 -8.35
N ARG A 18 5.00 5.76 -9.33
CA ARG A 18 6.44 5.69 -9.09
C ARG A 18 7.01 7.11 -8.97
N PRO A 19 8.21 7.27 -8.37
CA PRO A 19 8.80 8.60 -8.23
C PRO A 19 8.93 9.38 -9.54
N GLY A 20 9.05 8.69 -10.67
CA GLY A 20 9.05 9.34 -11.99
C GLY A 20 7.71 9.85 -12.47
N GLY A 21 6.63 9.54 -11.77
CA GLY A 21 5.29 10.03 -12.07
C GLY A 21 4.36 9.05 -12.75
N ASP A 22 4.85 7.89 -13.14
CA ASP A 22 4.02 6.87 -13.80
C ASP A 22 3.00 6.32 -12.83
N LYS A 23 1.72 6.47 -13.16
CA LYS A 23 0.64 5.85 -12.38
C LYS A 23 0.66 4.34 -12.60
N ILE A 24 0.76 3.59 -11.51
CA ILE A 24 0.82 2.13 -11.58
C ILE A 24 -0.34 1.43 -10.89
N GLY A 25 -1.13 2.15 -10.10
CA GLY A 25 -2.25 1.54 -9.39
C GLY A 25 -3.04 2.54 -8.59
N VAL A 26 -3.84 2.01 -7.67
CA VAL A 26 -4.66 2.82 -6.76
C VAL A 26 -4.66 2.20 -5.36
N VAL A 27 -4.96 3.02 -4.37
CA VAL A 27 -5.24 2.55 -3.01
C VAL A 27 -6.64 1.96 -3.00
N GLN A 28 -6.77 0.71 -2.62
CA GLN A 28 -8.07 0.07 -2.49
C GLN A 28 -8.69 0.33 -1.12
N ARG A 29 -7.91 0.14 -0.06
CA ARG A 29 -8.36 0.34 1.33
C ARG A 29 -7.17 0.54 2.25
N LEU A 30 -7.47 0.99 3.47
CA LEU A 30 -6.49 1.10 4.55
C LEU A 30 -6.80 0.05 5.61
N MET A 31 -5.74 -0.51 6.19
CA MET A 31 -5.85 -1.35 7.38
C MET A 31 -5.37 -0.55 8.56
N ILE A 32 -6.28 -0.25 9.46
CA ILE A 32 -6.04 0.63 10.60
C ILE A 32 -5.94 -0.22 11.87
N ASP A 33 -4.89 0.01 12.65
CA ASP A 33 -4.79 -0.62 13.97
C ASP A 33 -5.91 -0.02 14.84
N LYS A 34 -6.86 -0.85 15.24
CA LYS A 34 -8.04 -0.38 15.92
C LYS A 34 -7.78 0.07 17.36
N ILE A 35 -6.64 -0.29 17.93
CA ILE A 35 -6.26 0.14 19.27
C ILE A 35 -5.57 1.49 19.23
N SER A 36 -4.54 1.64 18.38
CA SER A 36 -3.74 2.88 18.32
C SER A 36 -4.36 3.93 17.40
N GLY A 37 -5.21 3.53 16.45
CA GLY A 37 -5.76 4.41 15.43
C GLY A 37 -4.78 4.68 14.29
N LYS A 38 -3.62 4.05 14.27
CA LYS A 38 -2.63 4.26 13.22
C LYS A 38 -2.92 3.42 12.00
N VAL A 39 -2.62 3.97 10.82
CA VAL A 39 -2.66 3.20 9.58
C VAL A 39 -1.46 2.27 9.55
N ALA A 40 -1.72 0.96 9.52
CA ALA A 40 -0.68 -0.05 9.46
C ALA A 40 -0.28 -0.36 8.01
N TYR A 41 -1.27 -0.57 7.15
CA TYR A 41 -1.07 -0.96 5.75
C TYR A 41 -2.04 -0.21 4.86
N ALA A 42 -1.61 0.03 3.62
CA ALA A 42 -2.51 0.30 2.51
C ALA A 42 -2.60 -0.95 1.66
N VAL A 43 -3.79 -1.30 1.21
CA VAL A 43 -3.97 -2.39 0.25
C VAL A 43 -4.05 -1.77 -1.13
N LEU A 44 -3.13 -2.15 -2.01
CA LEU A 44 -3.02 -1.58 -3.35
C LEU A 44 -3.48 -2.58 -4.39
N THR A 45 -4.05 -2.07 -5.47
CA THR A 45 -4.27 -2.82 -6.71
C THR A 45 -3.48 -2.13 -7.82
N PHE A 46 -2.93 -2.92 -8.73
CA PHE A 46 -2.11 -2.39 -9.82
C PHE A 46 -2.79 -2.58 -11.15
N GLY A 47 -2.47 -1.71 -12.10
CA GLY A 47 -3.10 -1.68 -13.41
C GLY A 47 -2.80 -2.92 -14.25
N GLY A 48 -3.66 -3.15 -15.26
CA GLY A 48 -3.61 -4.34 -16.09
C GLY A 48 -2.31 -4.51 -16.88
N PHE A 49 -1.60 -3.41 -17.17
CA PHE A 49 -0.33 -3.51 -17.89
C PHE A 49 0.77 -4.23 -17.08
N LEU A 50 0.58 -4.33 -15.77
CA LEU A 50 1.48 -5.10 -14.91
C LEU A 50 1.08 -6.57 -14.79
N HIS A 51 -0.05 -6.95 -15.35
CA HIS A 51 -0.57 -8.32 -15.38
C HIS A 51 -0.80 -8.94 -13.99
N PHE A 52 -1.08 -8.11 -12.98
CA PHE A 52 -1.36 -8.60 -11.64
C PHE A 52 -2.83 -8.93 -11.40
N GLY A 53 -3.72 -8.57 -12.34
CA GLY A 53 -5.12 -8.94 -12.27
C GLY A 53 -5.82 -8.45 -11.01
N GLN A 54 -6.49 -9.36 -10.31
CA GLN A 54 -7.25 -9.06 -9.09
C GLN A 54 -6.46 -9.28 -7.81
N LYS A 55 -5.15 -9.23 -7.89
CA LYS A 55 -4.29 -9.35 -6.71
C LYS A 55 -4.35 -8.09 -5.86
N HIS A 56 -4.42 -8.29 -4.56
CA HIS A 56 -4.43 -7.23 -3.56
C HIS A 56 -3.11 -7.26 -2.81
N PHE A 57 -2.39 -6.15 -2.81
CA PHE A 57 -1.05 -6.05 -2.25
C PHE A 57 -1.09 -5.23 -0.96
N PRO A 58 -0.97 -5.86 0.22
CA PRO A 58 -0.80 -5.11 1.46
C PRO A 58 0.61 -4.52 1.48
N VAL A 59 0.67 -3.21 1.69
CA VAL A 59 1.92 -2.45 1.68
C VAL A 59 2.02 -1.68 2.98
N PRO A 60 3.14 -1.77 3.71
CA PRO A 60 3.31 -0.98 4.91
C PRO A 60 3.10 0.50 4.62
N TRP A 61 2.34 1.18 5.46
CA TRP A 61 2.05 2.60 5.26
C TRP A 61 3.33 3.43 5.11
N ALA A 62 4.39 3.06 5.86
CA ALA A 62 5.67 3.75 5.83
C ALA A 62 6.37 3.66 4.47
N ALA A 63 5.97 2.73 3.59
CA ALA A 63 6.55 2.62 2.24
C ALA A 63 5.98 3.64 1.27
N LEU A 64 4.91 4.34 1.64
CA LEU A 64 4.25 5.31 0.77
C LEU A 64 4.61 6.73 1.19
N SER A 65 4.80 7.60 0.20
CA SER A 65 5.03 9.04 0.40
C SER A 65 3.99 9.82 -0.39
N TYR A 66 3.33 10.78 0.25
CA TYR A 66 2.34 11.58 -0.45
C TYR A 66 3.00 12.70 -1.24
N ASN A 67 2.65 12.80 -2.52
CA ASN A 67 3.08 13.91 -3.38
C ASN A 67 1.90 14.87 -3.55
N ALA A 68 1.98 16.04 -2.90
CA ALA A 68 0.89 17.01 -2.89
C ALA A 68 0.66 17.63 -4.28
N VAL A 69 1.70 17.75 -5.10
CA VAL A 69 1.58 18.32 -6.45
C VAL A 69 0.77 17.39 -7.34
N ARG A 70 1.04 16.07 -7.27
CA ARG A 70 0.34 15.06 -8.06
C ARG A 70 -0.95 14.60 -7.42
N GLN A 71 -1.15 14.91 -6.14
CA GLN A 71 -2.27 14.39 -5.33
C GLN A 71 -2.33 12.87 -5.39
N ALA A 72 -1.17 12.24 -5.23
CA ALA A 72 -1.00 10.79 -5.32
C ALA A 72 0.04 10.34 -4.32
N TYR A 73 -0.03 9.06 -3.94
CA TYR A 73 1.02 8.44 -3.14
C TYR A 73 2.07 7.85 -4.08
N GLU A 74 3.32 7.92 -3.66
CA GLU A 74 4.44 7.36 -4.41
C GLU A 74 5.02 6.17 -3.68
N ILE A 75 5.44 5.18 -4.45
CA ILE A 75 6.13 4.00 -3.96
C ILE A 75 7.33 3.73 -4.86
N ASP A 76 8.51 3.60 -4.26
CA ASP A 76 9.73 3.30 -5.00
C ASP A 76 9.91 1.77 -5.06
N ILE A 77 9.33 1.16 -6.07
CA ILE A 77 9.35 -0.28 -6.22
C ILE A 77 9.46 -0.66 -7.71
N THR A 78 10.26 -1.68 -7.99
CA THR A 78 10.41 -2.22 -9.33
C THR A 78 9.36 -3.29 -9.60
N ASP A 79 9.15 -3.62 -10.89
CA ASP A 79 8.27 -4.72 -11.29
C ASP A 79 8.73 -6.05 -10.69
N ALA A 80 10.05 -6.26 -10.64
CA ALA A 80 10.61 -7.49 -10.07
C ALA A 80 10.29 -7.61 -8.57
N GLN A 81 10.40 -6.50 -7.83
CA GLN A 81 10.03 -6.49 -6.41
C GLN A 81 8.54 -6.76 -6.21
N LEU A 82 7.68 -6.21 -7.08
CA LEU A 82 6.24 -6.47 -7.01
C LEU A 82 5.90 -7.93 -7.26
N ARG A 83 6.63 -8.61 -8.15
CA ARG A 83 6.40 -10.04 -8.40
C ARG A 83 6.68 -10.89 -7.18
N ASP A 84 7.60 -10.46 -6.33
CA ASP A 84 7.96 -11.17 -5.11
C ASP A 84 7.16 -10.70 -3.89
N ALA A 85 6.36 -9.64 -4.04
CA ALA A 85 5.61 -9.07 -2.93
C ALA A 85 4.45 -9.97 -2.50
N PRO A 86 4.16 -10.06 -1.21
CA PRO A 86 2.98 -10.77 -0.73
C PRO A 86 1.70 -10.16 -1.29
N PHE A 87 0.74 -11.01 -1.64
CA PHE A 87 -0.57 -10.58 -2.12
C PHE A 87 -1.62 -11.60 -1.70
N TYR A 88 -2.89 -11.22 -1.84
CA TYR A 88 -4.00 -12.13 -1.67
C TYR A 88 -5.04 -11.89 -2.75
N VAL A 89 -5.89 -12.90 -2.96
CA VAL A 89 -7.02 -12.84 -3.88
C VAL A 89 -8.28 -13.08 -3.05
N GLY A 90 -9.22 -12.14 -3.10
CA GLY A 90 -10.42 -12.20 -2.26
C GLY A 90 -10.13 -11.80 -0.81
N ASP A 91 -11.18 -11.67 -0.01
CA ASP A 91 -11.07 -11.09 1.34
C ASP A 91 -10.72 -12.10 2.43
N LEU A 92 -10.80 -13.40 2.15
CA LEU A 92 -10.74 -14.43 3.19
C LEU A 92 -9.38 -15.10 3.32
N GLU A 93 -8.46 -14.85 2.40
CA GLU A 93 -7.21 -15.62 2.33
C GLU A 93 -6.04 -15.00 3.08
N PHE A 94 -6.11 -13.72 3.43
CA PHE A 94 -4.99 -13.05 4.06
C PHE A 94 -5.20 -12.97 5.57
N ASP A 95 -4.29 -13.60 6.31
CA ASP A 95 -4.31 -13.53 7.78
C ASP A 95 -3.52 -12.31 8.24
N TRP A 96 -4.24 -11.25 8.57
CA TRP A 96 -3.65 -9.99 9.02
C TRP A 96 -2.95 -10.11 10.38
N GLY A 97 -3.23 -11.17 11.14
CA GLY A 97 -2.55 -11.43 12.41
C GLY A 97 -1.26 -12.22 12.26
N ASP A 98 -0.95 -12.70 11.07
CA ASP A 98 0.25 -13.52 10.83
C ASP A 98 1.47 -12.63 10.62
N ARG A 99 2.30 -12.53 11.66
CA ARG A 99 3.48 -11.69 11.63
C ARG A 99 4.61 -12.21 10.75
N SER A 100 4.55 -13.47 10.33
CA SER A 100 5.50 -13.98 9.34
C SER A 100 5.28 -13.32 7.98
N ARG A 101 4.04 -12.98 7.65
CA ARG A 101 3.71 -12.22 6.43
C ARG A 101 4.22 -10.79 6.52
N GLU A 102 4.17 -10.21 7.72
CA GLU A 102 4.76 -8.91 7.99
C GLU A 102 6.26 -8.90 7.71
N ALA A 103 6.97 -9.93 8.14
CA ALA A 103 8.41 -10.06 7.87
C ALA A 103 8.68 -10.13 6.37
N SER A 104 7.83 -10.83 5.60
CA SER A 104 7.96 -10.88 4.14
C SER A 104 7.75 -9.51 3.50
N MET A 105 6.74 -8.77 3.97
CA MET A 105 6.50 -7.41 3.49
C MET A 105 7.66 -6.47 3.83
N GLN A 106 8.19 -6.56 5.04
CA GLN A 106 9.32 -5.74 5.46
C GLN A 106 10.53 -5.98 4.57
N LYS A 107 10.78 -7.24 4.19
CA LYS A 107 11.89 -7.59 3.31
C LYS A 107 11.75 -6.94 1.93
N VAL A 108 10.53 -6.92 1.37
CA VAL A 108 10.26 -6.33 0.06
C VAL A 108 10.29 -4.81 0.13
N TYR A 109 9.61 -4.23 1.12
CA TYR A 109 9.39 -2.78 1.19
C TYR A 109 10.39 -2.06 2.09
N ARG A 110 11.21 -2.79 2.83
CA ARG A 110 12.30 -2.26 3.66
C ARG A 110 11.81 -1.24 4.70
N THR A 111 10.73 -1.58 5.37
CA THR A 111 10.17 -0.73 6.41
C THR A 111 10.25 -1.39 7.78
N ALA A 112 10.15 -0.60 8.83
CA ALA A 112 9.98 -1.13 10.19
C ALA A 112 8.58 -1.71 10.35
N HIS A 113 8.40 -2.57 11.34
CA HIS A 113 7.07 -3.05 11.69
C HIS A 113 6.20 -1.89 12.17
N TYR A 114 4.91 -1.91 11.84
CA TYR A 114 4.03 -0.80 12.20
C TYR A 114 3.85 -0.66 13.72
N TRP A 115 4.08 -1.74 14.45
CA TRP A 115 3.93 -1.73 15.92
C TRP A 115 5.20 -1.28 16.65
N GLU A 116 6.25 -0.95 15.95
CA GLU A 116 7.48 -0.41 16.52
C GLU A 116 7.39 1.15 16.72
#